data_33674d1bcf86c57cd0fce9e8f1e101ba
#
_entry.id   33674d1bcf86c57cd0fce9e8f1e101ba
#
_cell.length_a   1.000
_cell.length_b   1.000
_cell.length_c   1.000
_cell.angle_alpha   90.00
_cell.angle_beta   90.00
_cell.angle_gamma   90.00
#
_symmetry.space_group_name_H-M   'P 1'
#
loop_
_entity.id
_entity.type
_entity.pdbx_description
1 polymer ?
#
loop_
_entity_poly.entity_id
_entity_poly.type
_entity_poly.pdbx_seq_one_letter_code
_entity_poly.pdbx_strand_id
1 'polypeptide(L)'
;MKNQYLPVLLLLSVVTLAQTKDMIPQTVEFPSGTLHLKAYLWKPAGPGPFPAVLFSHGSGGDKADLTAGMQITESADILAPFFIKHGYAFLYPFRRGHGPSADQAPFMQDVLLSEEKEKGRDARLQLQFKLMTTDQIDDVLAALAFLKTVPGIDIHRIAVAGNSFGGQLTLLAAERDSTIRAVVTFAAAAGSLERSAELRDRLIAVVRKTNAAIMLIHAENDYSTAAGRSMAEELERLHKPHSLKIYPKVGLTSDDGHNMLYENIPAWEDDVFKFLDQYIKG
;
A
#
# COMPACT_ATOMS: atom_id res chain seq x y z
N MET A 1 -52.54 -0.39 -51.18
CA MET A 1 -51.39 -0.89 -50.44
C MET A 1 -50.71 0.31 -49.74
N LYS A 2 -50.93 0.48 -48.45
CA LYS A 2 -50.34 1.59 -47.70
C LYS A 2 -49.12 1.09 -46.91
N ASN A 3 -47.92 1.53 -47.27
CA ASN A 3 -46.69 1.24 -46.53
C ASN A 3 -46.68 2.09 -45.26
N GLN A 4 -46.70 1.43 -44.10
CA GLN A 4 -46.45 2.05 -42.82
C GLN A 4 -44.95 1.90 -42.51
N TYR A 5 -44.22 3.00 -42.51
CA TYR A 5 -42.86 3.06 -41.98
C TYR A 5 -42.91 3.29 -40.45
N LEU A 6 -42.41 2.34 -39.71
CA LEU A 6 -42.20 2.46 -38.26
C LEU A 6 -40.86 3.20 -38.06
N PRO A 7 -40.81 4.27 -37.26
CA PRO A 7 -39.53 4.91 -36.95
C PRO A 7 -38.81 4.07 -35.87
N VAL A 8 -37.59 3.63 -36.20
CA VAL A 8 -36.65 3.05 -35.28
C VAL A 8 -36.07 4.18 -34.42
N LEU A 9 -36.46 4.23 -33.16
CA LEU A 9 -35.90 5.17 -32.19
C LEU A 9 -34.52 4.62 -31.76
N LEU A 10 -33.44 5.21 -32.26
CA LEU A 10 -32.07 4.96 -31.76
C LEU A 10 -31.95 5.68 -30.42
N LEU A 11 -31.97 4.90 -29.34
CA LEU A 11 -31.54 5.36 -28.01
C LEU A 11 -30.02 5.48 -27.99
N LEU A 12 -29.52 6.69 -28.26
CA LEU A 12 -28.14 7.05 -27.97
C LEU A 12 -27.99 7.11 -26.44
N SER A 13 -27.40 6.05 -25.84
CA SER A 13 -26.90 6.10 -24.49
C SER A 13 -25.70 7.05 -24.46
N VAL A 14 -25.95 8.27 -23.95
CA VAL A 14 -24.89 9.21 -23.61
C VAL A 14 -24.15 8.63 -22.42
N VAL A 15 -23.03 7.96 -22.66
CA VAL A 15 -22.05 7.66 -21.62
C VAL A 15 -21.47 9.01 -21.22
N THR A 16 -21.99 9.57 -20.14
CA THR A 16 -21.38 10.70 -19.45
C THR A 16 -20.03 10.22 -18.93
N LEU A 17 -18.95 10.54 -19.62
CA LEU A 17 -17.61 10.56 -19.05
C LEU A 17 -17.69 11.59 -17.91
N ALA A 18 -17.88 11.09 -16.67
CA ALA A 18 -17.64 11.89 -15.49
C ALA A 18 -16.18 12.31 -15.59
N GLN A 19 -15.94 13.59 -15.90
CA GLN A 19 -14.64 14.21 -15.76
C GLN A 19 -14.14 13.85 -14.37
N THR A 20 -12.98 13.21 -14.27
CA THR A 20 -12.22 13.11 -13.04
C THR A 20 -11.85 14.53 -12.66
N LYS A 21 -12.73 15.18 -11.93
CA LYS A 21 -12.44 16.41 -11.22
C LYS A 21 -11.23 16.07 -10.37
N ASP A 22 -10.14 16.81 -10.49
CA ASP A 22 -8.93 16.59 -9.72
C ASP A 22 -9.32 16.31 -8.28
N MET A 23 -9.13 15.08 -7.82
CA MET A 23 -9.52 14.67 -6.48
C MET A 23 -8.47 15.19 -5.51
N ILE A 24 -8.67 16.42 -5.05
CA ILE A 24 -7.76 17.07 -4.11
C ILE A 24 -7.86 16.36 -2.75
N PRO A 25 -6.74 15.85 -2.20
CA PRO A 25 -6.74 15.26 -0.87
C PRO A 25 -7.01 16.30 0.22
N GLN A 26 -7.62 15.84 1.29
CA GLN A 26 -7.53 16.55 2.55
C GLN A 26 -6.15 16.27 3.16
N THR A 27 -5.30 17.26 3.29
CA THR A 27 -4.09 17.12 4.10
C THR A 27 -4.49 17.10 5.57
N VAL A 28 -4.11 16.04 6.26
CA VAL A 28 -4.38 15.84 7.69
C VAL A 28 -3.06 15.67 8.44
N GLU A 29 -3.09 15.97 9.75
CA GLU A 29 -1.95 15.82 10.63
C GLU A 29 -2.32 14.87 11.79
N PHE A 30 -1.37 14.06 12.23
CA PHE A 30 -1.55 13.13 13.34
C PHE A 30 -0.27 12.98 14.16
N PRO A 31 -0.37 12.75 15.48
CA PRO A 31 0.79 12.56 16.34
C PRO A 31 1.38 11.16 16.17
N SER A 32 2.72 11.07 16.12
CA SER A 32 3.49 9.83 16.24
C SER A 32 4.59 10.03 17.29
N GLY A 33 4.34 9.64 18.52
CA GLY A 33 5.17 10.04 19.66
C GLY A 33 5.22 11.55 19.83
N THR A 34 6.40 12.16 19.69
CA THR A 34 6.59 13.61 19.75
C THR A 34 6.52 14.29 18.37
N LEU A 35 6.35 13.51 17.30
CA LEU A 35 6.31 14.01 15.93
C LEU A 35 4.88 14.36 15.51
N HIS A 36 4.75 15.28 14.55
CA HIS A 36 3.51 15.68 13.91
C HIS A 36 3.58 15.30 12.43
N LEU A 37 3.13 14.08 12.10
CA LEU A 37 3.19 13.55 10.76
C LEU A 37 1.97 13.96 9.95
N LYS A 38 2.12 14.04 8.64
CA LYS A 38 1.07 14.40 7.69
C LYS A 38 0.64 13.20 6.86
N ALA A 39 -0.60 13.23 6.43
CA ALA A 39 -1.17 12.28 5.49
C ALA A 39 -2.09 12.98 4.49
N TYR A 40 -2.29 12.33 3.35
CA TYR A 40 -3.38 12.65 2.44
C TYR A 40 -4.55 11.70 2.70
N LEU A 41 -5.73 12.31 2.84
CA LEU A 41 -6.98 11.59 3.06
C LEU A 41 -7.96 11.90 1.94
N TRP A 42 -8.50 10.86 1.32
CA TRP A 42 -9.64 10.95 0.41
C TRP A 42 -10.80 10.14 0.96
N LYS A 43 -12.00 10.62 0.74
CA LYS A 43 -13.22 9.89 1.08
C LYS A 43 -14.19 9.88 -0.10
N PRO A 44 -14.91 8.78 -0.33
CA PRO A 44 -15.99 8.76 -1.30
C PRO A 44 -17.05 9.82 -0.99
N ALA A 45 -17.85 10.22 -1.97
CA ALA A 45 -18.99 11.09 -1.75
C ALA A 45 -20.07 10.39 -0.91
N GLY A 46 -20.75 11.13 -0.06
CA GLY A 46 -21.85 10.63 0.75
C GLY A 46 -21.56 10.60 2.26
N PRO A 47 -22.51 10.12 3.07
CA PRO A 47 -22.43 10.22 4.53
C PRO A 47 -21.52 9.17 5.18
N GLY A 48 -21.17 8.08 4.49
CA GLY A 48 -20.49 6.93 5.10
C GLY A 48 -21.46 6.06 5.92
N PRO A 49 -21.00 5.20 6.85
CA PRO A 49 -19.56 4.97 7.10
C PRO A 49 -18.88 4.18 5.98
N PHE A 50 -17.68 4.62 5.59
CA PHE A 50 -16.92 4.01 4.51
C PHE A 50 -15.95 2.97 5.04
N PRO A 51 -15.76 1.82 4.35
CA PRO A 51 -14.59 1.00 4.54
C PRO A 51 -13.34 1.81 4.17
N ALA A 52 -12.21 1.53 4.79
CA ALA A 52 -11.01 2.32 4.60
C ALA A 52 -9.77 1.48 4.34
N VAL A 53 -8.86 2.04 3.53
CA VAL A 53 -7.53 1.49 3.30
C VAL A 53 -6.49 2.52 3.71
N LEU A 54 -5.56 2.11 4.61
CA LEU A 54 -4.34 2.84 4.87
C LEU A 54 -3.26 2.28 3.98
N PHE A 55 -2.59 3.14 3.20
CA PHE A 55 -1.51 2.73 2.31
C PHE A 55 -0.14 3.16 2.83
N SER A 56 0.77 2.21 3.00
CA SER A 56 2.15 2.47 3.43
C SER A 56 3.10 2.45 2.24
N HIS A 57 3.72 3.60 1.96
CA HIS A 57 4.67 3.77 0.86
C HIS A 57 5.97 2.97 1.04
N GLY A 58 6.72 2.75 -0.03
CA GLY A 58 8.04 2.11 -0.02
C GLY A 58 9.11 2.90 0.77
N SER A 59 10.34 2.48 0.67
CA SER A 59 11.49 3.17 1.28
C SER A 59 12.11 4.24 0.38
N GLY A 60 11.75 4.23 -0.89
CA GLY A 60 12.12 5.25 -1.85
C GLY A 60 11.20 6.46 -1.76
N GLY A 61 11.37 7.36 -2.67
CA GLY A 61 10.65 8.61 -2.65
C GLY A 61 11.29 9.56 -1.66
N ASP A 62 12.08 10.44 -2.13
CA ASP A 62 12.98 11.11 -1.28
C ASP A 62 12.88 12.61 -1.38
N LYS A 63 13.70 13.21 -0.64
CA LYS A 63 14.33 14.47 -0.79
C LYS A 63 14.84 14.75 -2.22
N ALA A 64 15.05 13.72 -3.01
CA ALA A 64 15.66 13.74 -4.31
C ALA A 64 14.88 12.94 -5.38
N ASP A 65 13.64 12.61 -5.16
CA ASP A 65 12.69 12.16 -6.18
C ASP A 65 12.60 13.12 -7.36
N LEU A 66 13.10 14.28 -7.11
CA LEU A 66 13.43 15.30 -8.10
C LEU A 66 14.37 14.81 -9.21
N THR A 67 15.08 13.71 -9.03
CA THR A 67 16.09 13.25 -9.99
C THR A 67 15.86 11.86 -10.57
N ALA A 68 14.98 11.05 -10.01
CA ALA A 68 14.89 9.62 -10.35
C ALA A 68 13.50 9.08 -10.60
N GLY A 69 12.44 9.88 -10.56
CA GLY A 69 11.11 9.34 -10.81
C GLY A 69 9.97 10.02 -10.06
N MET A 70 8.93 9.26 -9.83
CA MET A 70 7.67 9.71 -9.26
C MET A 70 7.83 10.14 -7.81
N GLN A 71 7.40 11.37 -7.49
CA GLN A 71 7.36 11.85 -6.11
C GLN A 71 6.39 11.02 -5.27
N ILE A 72 6.69 10.89 -3.97
CA ILE A 72 5.85 10.12 -3.05
C ILE A 72 4.41 10.67 -2.95
N THR A 73 4.22 11.97 -3.14
CA THR A 73 2.92 12.62 -3.24
C THR A 73 2.19 12.26 -4.52
N GLU A 74 2.90 12.18 -5.65
CA GLU A 74 2.34 11.73 -6.94
C GLU A 74 1.89 10.27 -6.85
N SER A 75 2.64 9.44 -6.14
CA SER A 75 2.25 8.05 -5.86
C SER A 75 0.89 7.96 -5.17
N ALA A 76 0.62 8.86 -4.22
CA ALA A 76 -0.66 8.92 -3.53
C ALA A 76 -1.79 9.35 -4.47
N ASP A 77 -1.54 10.38 -5.31
CA ASP A 77 -2.51 10.91 -6.26
C ASP A 77 -2.85 9.90 -7.37
N ILE A 78 -1.89 9.08 -7.80
CA ILE A 78 -2.11 8.00 -8.77
C ILE A 78 -3.03 6.91 -8.21
N LEU A 79 -2.84 6.52 -6.93
CA LEU A 79 -3.56 5.40 -6.34
C LEU A 79 -4.96 5.78 -5.85
N ALA A 80 -5.14 6.97 -5.28
CA ALA A 80 -6.36 7.39 -4.63
C ALA A 80 -7.63 7.23 -5.49
N PRO A 81 -7.64 7.60 -6.80
CA PRO A 81 -8.81 7.47 -7.65
C PRO A 81 -9.40 6.06 -7.69
N PHE A 82 -8.54 5.04 -7.68
CA PHE A 82 -8.97 3.65 -7.74
C PHE A 82 -9.66 3.21 -6.45
N PHE A 83 -9.12 3.58 -5.29
CA PHE A 83 -9.76 3.28 -4.00
C PHE A 83 -11.10 4.00 -3.85
N ILE A 84 -11.16 5.27 -4.23
CA ILE A 84 -12.41 6.06 -4.18
C ILE A 84 -13.46 5.51 -5.15
N LYS A 85 -13.08 5.16 -6.38
CA LYS A 85 -13.97 4.53 -7.37
C LYS A 85 -14.62 3.26 -6.83
N HIS A 86 -13.88 2.49 -6.06
CA HIS A 86 -14.36 1.27 -5.41
C HIS A 86 -15.01 1.50 -4.04
N GLY A 87 -15.24 2.75 -3.64
CA GLY A 87 -15.98 3.11 -2.44
C GLY A 87 -15.22 2.98 -1.13
N TYR A 88 -13.89 2.96 -1.17
CA TYR A 88 -13.02 2.98 0.00
C TYR A 88 -12.55 4.39 0.32
N ALA A 89 -12.57 4.78 1.57
CA ALA A 89 -11.74 5.89 2.02
C ALA A 89 -10.26 5.48 1.94
N PHE A 90 -9.40 6.42 1.57
CA PHE A 90 -7.99 6.14 1.34
C PHE A 90 -7.13 7.10 2.12
N LEU A 91 -6.29 6.57 3.04
CA LEU A 91 -5.32 7.33 3.82
C LEU A 91 -3.91 6.95 3.37
N TYR A 92 -3.15 7.95 2.94
CA TYR A 92 -1.75 7.80 2.55
C TYR A 92 -0.86 8.61 3.51
N PRO A 93 -0.39 8.02 4.62
CA PRO A 93 0.49 8.70 5.56
C PRO A 93 1.91 8.82 4.99
N PHE A 94 2.53 9.96 5.26
CA PHE A 94 3.94 10.19 5.01
C PHE A 94 4.69 9.93 6.30
N ARG A 95 5.47 8.83 6.34
CA ARG A 95 6.27 8.49 7.51
C ARG A 95 7.33 9.56 7.76
N ARG A 96 7.87 9.58 8.97
CA ARG A 96 8.95 10.50 9.36
C ARG A 96 10.05 10.59 8.31
N GLY A 97 10.52 11.79 8.00
CA GLY A 97 11.57 12.04 7.02
C GLY A 97 11.13 11.93 5.55
N HIS A 98 9.82 11.74 5.25
CA HIS A 98 9.33 11.57 3.88
C HIS A 98 8.29 12.62 3.50
N GLY A 99 8.36 13.12 2.26
CA GLY A 99 7.37 14.01 1.66
C GLY A 99 6.95 15.17 2.57
N PRO A 100 5.64 15.40 2.80
CA PRO A 100 5.15 16.44 3.69
C PRO A 100 5.57 16.33 5.16
N SER A 101 6.11 15.16 5.60
CA SER A 101 6.67 14.93 6.94
C SER A 101 8.21 14.93 6.95
N ALA A 102 8.85 15.46 5.90
CA ALA A 102 10.31 15.45 5.77
C ALA A 102 11.05 16.25 6.85
N ASP A 103 10.39 17.24 7.44
CA ASP A 103 10.89 18.08 8.52
C ASP A 103 10.86 17.41 9.90
N GLN A 104 10.18 16.25 10.03
CA GLN A 104 9.97 15.61 11.32
C GLN A 104 11.11 14.67 11.74
N ALA A 105 11.96 14.22 10.81
CA ALA A 105 13.14 13.42 11.08
C ALA A 105 14.09 13.41 9.87
N PRO A 106 15.34 12.94 10.03
CA PRO A 106 16.20 12.63 8.89
C PRO A 106 15.58 11.60 7.95
N PHE A 107 15.83 11.75 6.65
CA PHE A 107 15.41 10.76 5.66
C PHE A 107 16.07 9.40 5.92
N MET A 108 15.27 8.34 5.98
CA MET A 108 15.73 7.02 6.38
C MET A 108 16.89 6.50 5.52
N GLN A 109 16.86 6.73 4.20
CA GLN A 109 17.93 6.23 3.31
C GLN A 109 19.26 6.97 3.56
N ASP A 110 19.23 8.27 3.86
CA ASP A 110 20.43 9.01 4.24
C ASP A 110 21.08 8.42 5.51
N VAL A 111 20.24 8.09 6.50
CA VAL A 111 20.69 7.45 7.75
C VAL A 111 21.30 6.07 7.47
N LEU A 112 20.65 5.26 6.63
CA LEU A 112 21.13 3.93 6.26
C LEU A 112 22.42 3.97 5.43
N LEU A 113 22.57 4.93 4.52
CA LEU A 113 23.79 5.13 3.74
C LEU A 113 24.96 5.60 4.61
N SER A 114 24.71 6.47 5.59
CA SER A 114 25.72 6.88 6.56
C SER A 114 26.21 5.69 7.39
N GLU A 115 25.29 4.87 7.90
CA GLU A 115 25.62 3.67 8.67
C GLU A 115 26.45 2.67 7.83
N GLU A 116 26.08 2.47 6.56
CA GLU A 116 26.81 1.59 5.66
C GLU A 116 28.24 2.10 5.42
N LYS A 117 28.38 3.40 5.20
CA LYS A 117 29.68 4.03 4.99
C LYS A 117 30.60 3.92 6.20
N GLU A 118 30.06 4.04 7.39
CA GLU A 118 30.82 4.05 8.64
C GLU A 118 31.12 2.63 9.17
N LYS A 119 30.15 1.71 9.05
CA LYS A 119 30.20 0.40 9.71
C LYS A 119 29.97 -0.79 8.77
N GLY A 120 29.72 -0.53 7.50
CA GLY A 120 29.54 -1.57 6.48
C GLY A 120 28.09 -2.05 6.34
N ARG A 121 27.91 -2.91 5.34
CA ARG A 121 26.60 -3.38 4.87
C ARG A 121 25.77 -4.09 5.95
N ASP A 122 26.40 -4.89 6.78
CA ASP A 122 25.68 -5.66 7.80
C ASP A 122 25.07 -4.71 8.85
N ALA A 123 25.80 -3.67 9.27
CA ALA A 123 25.29 -2.64 10.17
C ALA A 123 24.09 -1.90 9.56
N ARG A 124 24.15 -1.58 8.27
CA ARG A 124 23.01 -1.01 7.54
C ARG A 124 21.78 -1.92 7.61
N LEU A 125 21.94 -3.22 7.33
CA LEU A 125 20.82 -4.17 7.35
C LEU A 125 20.21 -4.28 8.76
N GLN A 126 21.04 -4.33 9.80
CA GLN A 126 20.61 -4.35 11.18
C GLN A 126 19.87 -3.06 11.56
N LEU A 127 20.39 -1.90 11.16
CA LEU A 127 19.73 -0.62 11.39
C LEU A 127 18.39 -0.54 10.66
N GLN A 128 18.32 -0.96 9.39
CA GLN A 128 17.08 -1.00 8.63
C GLN A 128 16.02 -1.89 9.30
N PHE A 129 16.42 -3.06 9.77
CA PHE A 129 15.54 -3.95 10.51
C PHE A 129 15.05 -3.32 11.82
N LYS A 130 15.95 -2.69 12.58
CA LYS A 130 15.60 -1.96 13.80
C LYS A 130 14.58 -0.84 13.50
N LEU A 131 14.86 0.02 12.53
CA LEU A 131 13.96 1.12 12.17
C LEU A 131 12.60 0.60 11.69
N MET A 132 12.56 -0.49 10.92
CA MET A 132 11.34 -1.13 10.48
C MET A 132 10.47 -1.60 11.66
N THR A 133 11.09 -2.19 12.67
CA THR A 133 10.37 -2.80 13.81
C THR A 133 10.07 -1.83 14.95
N THR A 134 10.56 -0.59 14.85
CA THR A 134 10.36 0.50 15.82
C THR A 134 9.73 1.71 15.11
N ASP A 135 10.52 2.73 14.80
CA ASP A 135 10.08 4.05 14.36
C ASP A 135 9.13 4.02 13.16
N GLN A 136 9.45 3.22 12.14
CA GLN A 136 8.69 3.21 10.90
C GLN A 136 7.33 2.51 11.06
N ILE A 137 7.25 1.44 11.85
CA ILE A 137 5.97 0.81 12.14
C ILE A 137 5.13 1.63 13.13
N ASP A 138 5.76 2.35 14.06
CA ASP A 138 5.06 3.22 14.99
C ASP A 138 4.35 4.35 14.26
N ASP A 139 4.94 4.91 13.19
CA ASP A 139 4.29 5.90 12.34
C ASP A 139 3.05 5.34 11.62
N VAL A 140 3.13 4.10 11.14
CA VAL A 140 1.98 3.42 10.48
C VAL A 140 0.86 3.15 11.48
N LEU A 141 1.19 2.71 12.70
CA LEU A 141 0.20 2.48 13.75
C LEU A 141 -0.43 3.77 14.24
N ALA A 142 0.33 4.86 14.33
CA ALA A 142 -0.18 6.18 14.66
C ALA A 142 -1.16 6.69 13.58
N ALA A 143 -0.83 6.52 12.30
CA ALA A 143 -1.72 6.84 11.20
C ALA A 143 -3.00 5.99 11.22
N LEU A 144 -2.88 4.71 11.57
CA LEU A 144 -4.03 3.81 11.72
C LEU A 144 -4.94 4.23 12.88
N ALA A 145 -4.34 4.59 14.01
CA ALA A 145 -5.08 5.12 15.16
C ALA A 145 -5.83 6.41 14.78
N PHE A 146 -5.17 7.32 14.07
CA PHE A 146 -5.80 8.53 13.54
C PHE A 146 -6.97 8.19 12.59
N LEU A 147 -6.77 7.28 11.62
CA LEU A 147 -7.81 6.89 10.66
C LEU A 147 -9.10 6.44 11.38
N LYS A 148 -8.96 5.72 12.48
CA LYS A 148 -10.10 5.26 13.30
C LYS A 148 -10.87 6.38 14.00
N THR A 149 -10.29 7.56 14.10
CA THR A 149 -10.98 8.75 14.68
C THR A 149 -11.68 9.61 13.62
N VAL A 150 -11.43 9.34 12.34
CA VAL A 150 -11.96 10.16 11.24
C VAL A 150 -13.47 9.94 11.08
N PRO A 151 -14.30 11.00 11.15
CA PRO A 151 -15.73 10.88 10.95
C PRO A 151 -16.09 10.26 9.58
N GLY A 152 -17.01 9.31 9.61
CA GLY A 152 -17.48 8.62 8.41
C GLY A 152 -16.60 7.44 7.98
N ILE A 153 -15.64 7.03 8.80
CA ILE A 153 -14.88 5.77 8.61
C ILE A 153 -15.51 4.65 9.44
N ASP A 154 -15.67 3.48 8.84
CA ASP A 154 -16.07 2.27 9.55
C ASP A 154 -14.83 1.57 10.12
N ILE A 155 -14.67 1.67 11.43
CA ILE A 155 -13.51 1.10 12.15
C ILE A 155 -13.48 -0.44 12.15
N HIS A 156 -14.56 -1.10 11.75
CA HIS A 156 -14.65 -2.56 11.62
C HIS A 156 -14.33 -3.04 10.20
N ARG A 157 -14.19 -2.11 9.25
CA ARG A 157 -13.94 -2.38 7.83
C ARG A 157 -12.64 -1.69 7.35
N ILE A 158 -11.53 -2.04 8.01
CA ILE A 158 -10.20 -1.47 7.71
C ILE A 158 -9.30 -2.53 7.08
N ALA A 159 -8.67 -2.15 5.97
CA ALA A 159 -7.55 -2.84 5.37
C ALA A 159 -6.29 -1.97 5.38
N VAL A 160 -5.15 -2.63 5.24
CA VAL A 160 -3.87 -1.95 5.01
C VAL A 160 -3.25 -2.47 3.71
N ALA A 161 -2.68 -1.56 2.95
CA ALA A 161 -1.96 -1.90 1.73
C ALA A 161 -0.58 -1.23 1.74
N GLY A 162 0.37 -1.77 0.99
CA GLY A 162 1.68 -1.12 0.92
C GLY A 162 2.61 -1.73 -0.10
N ASN A 163 3.60 -0.93 -0.50
CA ASN A 163 4.61 -1.30 -1.49
C ASN A 163 5.98 -1.50 -0.86
N SER A 164 6.73 -2.52 -1.31
CA SER A 164 8.12 -2.72 -0.95
C SER A 164 8.33 -2.74 0.58
N PHE A 165 9.09 -1.83 1.12
CA PHE A 165 9.27 -1.63 2.57
C PHE A 165 7.94 -1.35 3.29
N GLY A 166 7.05 -0.56 2.68
CA GLY A 166 5.70 -0.33 3.18
C GLY A 166 4.85 -1.59 3.24
N GLY A 167 5.04 -2.52 2.30
CA GLY A 167 4.40 -3.84 2.35
C GLY A 167 4.84 -4.67 3.57
N GLN A 168 6.13 -4.58 3.98
CA GLN A 168 6.61 -5.18 5.22
C GLN A 168 5.92 -4.56 6.45
N LEU A 169 5.78 -3.23 6.45
CA LEU A 169 5.14 -2.51 7.55
C LEU A 169 3.64 -2.83 7.66
N THR A 170 2.93 -3.06 6.55
CA THR A 170 1.51 -3.45 6.61
C THR A 170 1.31 -4.82 7.24
N LEU A 171 2.23 -5.76 6.98
CA LEU A 171 2.24 -7.06 7.66
C LEU A 171 2.46 -6.89 9.17
N LEU A 172 3.45 -6.09 9.58
CA LEU A 172 3.72 -5.78 10.98
C LEU A 172 2.53 -5.07 11.66
N ALA A 173 1.85 -4.17 10.96
CA ALA A 173 0.67 -3.49 11.46
C ALA A 173 -0.47 -4.48 11.75
N ALA A 174 -0.73 -5.43 10.83
CA ALA A 174 -1.77 -6.44 11.00
C ALA A 174 -1.47 -7.46 12.14
N GLU A 175 -0.19 -7.65 12.48
CA GLU A 175 0.16 -8.42 13.68
C GLU A 175 -0.15 -7.66 14.97
N ARG A 176 0.03 -6.32 14.94
CA ARG A 176 -0.11 -5.47 16.14
C ARG A 176 -1.52 -4.93 16.36
N ASP A 177 -2.34 -4.91 15.32
CA ASP A 177 -3.70 -4.39 15.36
C ASP A 177 -4.70 -5.37 14.73
N SER A 178 -5.43 -6.08 15.58
CA SER A 178 -6.40 -7.12 15.18
C SER A 178 -7.67 -6.58 14.52
N THR A 179 -7.87 -5.26 14.47
CA THR A 179 -8.99 -4.66 13.74
C THR A 179 -8.76 -4.61 12.24
N ILE A 180 -7.52 -4.81 11.77
CA ILE A 180 -7.19 -4.95 10.36
C ILE A 180 -7.76 -6.28 9.85
N ARG A 181 -8.61 -6.20 8.83
CA ARG A 181 -9.31 -7.36 8.26
C ARG A 181 -8.59 -7.94 7.04
N ALA A 182 -7.91 -7.09 6.28
CA ALA A 182 -7.17 -7.51 5.09
C ALA A 182 -5.85 -6.73 4.96
N VAL A 183 -4.87 -7.40 4.37
CA VAL A 183 -3.54 -6.87 4.03
C VAL A 183 -3.30 -7.11 2.56
N VAL A 184 -2.87 -6.09 1.82
CA VAL A 184 -2.40 -6.21 0.43
C VAL A 184 -0.97 -5.71 0.35
N THR A 185 -0.07 -6.57 -0.09
CA THR A 185 1.35 -6.18 -0.26
C THR A 185 1.75 -6.24 -1.72
N PHE A 186 2.41 -5.20 -2.19
CA PHE A 186 3.05 -5.15 -3.50
C PHE A 186 4.56 -5.19 -3.31
N ALA A 187 5.23 -6.14 -3.94
CA ALA A 187 6.70 -6.26 -3.94
C ALA A 187 7.34 -6.29 -2.52
N ALA A 188 6.59 -6.74 -1.50
CA ALA A 188 7.07 -6.74 -0.12
C ALA A 188 8.30 -7.62 0.05
N ALA A 189 9.37 -7.05 0.63
CA ALA A 189 10.64 -7.73 0.90
C ALA A 189 11.33 -8.33 -0.34
N ALA A 190 10.96 -7.90 -1.57
CA ALA A 190 11.61 -8.35 -2.79
C ALA A 190 13.13 -8.13 -2.74
N GLY A 191 13.91 -9.20 -2.89
CA GLY A 191 15.36 -9.19 -2.80
C GLY A 191 15.95 -8.88 -1.41
N SER A 192 15.17 -8.44 -0.43
CA SER A 192 15.67 -8.20 0.94
C SER A 192 15.52 -9.41 1.85
N LEU A 193 14.52 -10.25 1.61
CA LEU A 193 14.30 -11.46 2.38
C LEU A 193 15.49 -12.44 2.28
N GLU A 194 16.10 -12.56 1.11
CA GLU A 194 17.25 -13.43 0.86
C GLU A 194 18.54 -12.91 1.50
N ARG A 195 18.61 -11.60 1.74
CA ARG A 195 19.78 -10.93 2.31
C ARG A 195 19.77 -10.86 3.83
N SER A 196 18.61 -11.13 4.48
CA SER A 196 18.47 -11.05 5.93
C SER A 196 17.65 -12.21 6.47
N ALA A 197 18.32 -13.13 7.15
CA ALA A 197 17.64 -14.23 7.87
C ALA A 197 16.70 -13.70 8.96
N GLU A 198 17.12 -12.64 9.66
CA GLU A 198 16.32 -11.98 10.70
C GLU A 198 15.02 -11.40 10.12
N LEU A 199 15.08 -10.73 8.96
CA LEU A 199 13.89 -10.22 8.28
C LEU A 199 12.96 -11.37 7.87
N ARG A 200 13.52 -12.43 7.28
CA ARG A 200 12.75 -13.60 6.86
C ARG A 200 12.00 -14.20 8.05
N ASP A 201 12.73 -14.51 9.13
CA ASP A 201 12.15 -15.13 10.31
C ASP A 201 11.08 -14.23 10.94
N ARG A 202 11.29 -12.91 10.93
CA ARG A 202 10.33 -11.92 11.40
C ARG A 202 9.05 -11.90 10.57
N LEU A 203 9.14 -11.88 9.24
CA LEU A 203 7.96 -11.85 8.36
C LEU A 203 7.18 -13.17 8.43
N ILE A 204 7.87 -14.31 8.51
CA ILE A 204 7.21 -15.60 8.74
C ILE A 204 6.49 -15.63 10.09
N ALA A 205 7.10 -15.08 11.15
CA ALA A 205 6.43 -14.97 12.45
C ALA A 205 5.18 -14.08 12.39
N VAL A 206 5.21 -13.00 11.59
CA VAL A 206 4.05 -12.12 11.37
C VAL A 206 2.89 -12.88 10.74
N VAL A 207 3.12 -13.58 9.62
CA VAL A 207 2.04 -14.30 8.93
C VAL A 207 1.45 -15.44 9.76
N ARG A 208 2.24 -15.99 10.69
CA ARG A 208 1.75 -16.95 11.69
C ARG A 208 0.76 -16.33 12.68
N LYS A 209 1.01 -15.11 13.09
CA LYS A 209 0.27 -14.43 14.17
C LYS A 209 -0.94 -13.63 13.70
N THR A 210 -0.86 -13.01 12.50
CA THR A 210 -1.97 -12.18 12.01
C THR A 210 -3.22 -13.00 11.72
N ASN A 211 -4.39 -12.43 12.00
CA ASN A 211 -5.69 -13.00 11.65
C ASN A 211 -6.30 -12.37 10.39
N ALA A 212 -5.69 -11.32 9.85
CA ALA A 212 -6.13 -10.70 8.61
C ALA A 212 -5.92 -11.65 7.42
N ALA A 213 -6.80 -11.55 6.42
CA ALA A 213 -6.55 -12.15 5.12
C ALA A 213 -5.39 -11.42 4.43
N ILE A 214 -4.48 -12.14 3.76
CA ILE A 214 -3.28 -11.55 3.17
C ILE A 214 -3.24 -11.81 1.67
N MET A 215 -3.09 -10.74 0.88
CA MET A 215 -2.80 -10.80 -0.54
C MET A 215 -1.36 -10.36 -0.79
N LEU A 216 -0.59 -11.22 -1.45
CA LEU A 216 0.83 -11.02 -1.77
C LEU A 216 0.96 -10.85 -3.28
N ILE A 217 1.52 -9.72 -3.72
CA ILE A 217 1.60 -9.36 -5.14
C ILE A 217 3.04 -9.08 -5.54
N HIS A 218 3.47 -9.69 -6.66
CA HIS A 218 4.74 -9.40 -7.34
C HIS A 218 4.54 -9.41 -8.85
N ALA A 219 5.46 -8.80 -9.60
CA ALA A 219 5.65 -9.10 -11.01
C ALA A 219 6.71 -10.19 -11.18
N GLU A 220 6.70 -10.92 -12.30
CA GLU A 220 7.72 -11.95 -12.59
C GLU A 220 9.15 -11.38 -12.63
N ASN A 221 9.29 -10.12 -13.05
CA ASN A 221 10.57 -9.41 -13.12
C ASN A 221 10.82 -8.47 -11.94
N ASP A 222 10.12 -8.62 -10.81
CA ASP A 222 10.50 -7.96 -9.57
C ASP A 222 11.92 -8.40 -9.14
N TYR A 223 12.58 -7.68 -8.26
CA TYR A 223 13.92 -8.05 -7.73
C TYR A 223 13.96 -9.49 -7.23
N SER A 224 12.87 -9.97 -6.64
CA SER A 224 12.64 -11.37 -6.28
C SER A 224 11.18 -11.60 -5.90
N THR A 225 10.64 -12.74 -6.26
CA THR A 225 9.30 -13.20 -5.80
C THR A 225 9.38 -14.16 -4.61
N ALA A 226 10.59 -14.47 -4.11
CA ALA A 226 10.80 -15.46 -3.06
C ALA A 226 10.10 -15.11 -1.75
N ALA A 227 10.03 -13.82 -1.41
CA ALA A 227 9.34 -13.35 -0.21
C ALA A 227 7.84 -13.68 -0.24
N GLY A 228 7.16 -13.35 -1.34
CA GLY A 228 5.75 -13.66 -1.53
C GLY A 228 5.48 -15.17 -1.51
N ARG A 229 6.33 -15.95 -2.19
CA ARG A 229 6.20 -17.43 -2.22
C ARG A 229 6.37 -18.05 -0.84
N SER A 230 7.42 -17.67 -0.09
CA SER A 230 7.68 -18.21 1.25
C SER A 230 6.58 -17.88 2.24
N MET A 231 6.03 -16.65 2.19
CA MET A 231 4.93 -16.25 3.05
C MET A 231 3.62 -16.97 2.65
N ALA A 232 3.34 -17.13 1.36
CA ALA A 232 2.16 -17.84 0.88
C ALA A 232 2.21 -19.33 1.26
N GLU A 233 3.35 -20.00 1.13
CA GLU A 233 3.56 -21.37 1.55
C GLU A 233 3.28 -21.56 3.04
N GLU A 234 3.74 -20.64 3.88
CA GLU A 234 3.47 -20.69 5.31
C GLU A 234 1.99 -20.46 5.64
N LEU A 235 1.33 -19.51 4.94
CA LEU A 235 -0.11 -19.24 5.09
C LEU A 235 -0.95 -20.44 4.66
N GLU A 236 -0.59 -21.11 3.56
CA GLU A 236 -1.23 -22.34 3.10
C GLU A 236 -1.09 -23.45 4.14
N ARG A 237 0.13 -23.67 4.66
CA ARG A 237 0.40 -24.68 5.71
C ARG A 237 -0.45 -24.46 6.96
N LEU A 238 -0.80 -23.20 7.25
CA LEU A 238 -1.61 -22.79 8.41
C LEU A 238 -3.10 -22.70 8.09
N HIS A 239 -3.52 -22.98 6.85
CA HIS A 239 -4.89 -22.82 6.36
C HIS A 239 -5.46 -21.43 6.61
N LYS A 240 -4.61 -20.38 6.51
CA LYS A 240 -5.03 -19.00 6.67
C LYS A 240 -5.52 -18.41 5.35
N PRO A 241 -6.53 -17.51 5.36
CA PRO A 241 -7.01 -16.85 4.17
C PRO A 241 -5.88 -16.04 3.51
N HIS A 242 -5.53 -16.40 2.28
CA HIS A 242 -4.50 -15.70 1.53
C HIS A 242 -4.68 -15.83 0.02
N SER A 243 -3.95 -15.00 -0.71
CA SER A 243 -3.79 -15.07 -2.16
C SER A 243 -2.37 -14.67 -2.53
N LEU A 244 -1.73 -15.44 -3.39
CA LEU A 244 -0.47 -15.04 -4.03
C LEU A 244 -0.74 -14.77 -5.51
N LYS A 245 -0.39 -13.57 -5.96
CA LYS A 245 -0.46 -13.17 -7.37
C LYS A 245 0.94 -12.79 -7.86
N ILE A 246 1.39 -13.49 -8.89
CA ILE A 246 2.61 -13.14 -9.62
C ILE A 246 2.18 -12.81 -11.03
N TYR A 247 2.17 -11.52 -11.33
CA TYR A 247 1.75 -11.02 -12.65
C TYR A 247 2.88 -11.13 -13.67
N PRO A 248 2.56 -11.19 -14.97
CA PRO A 248 3.57 -11.15 -16.02
C PRO A 248 4.51 -9.97 -15.89
N LYS A 249 5.65 -10.05 -16.55
CA LYS A 249 6.66 -8.98 -16.57
C LYS A 249 6.05 -7.63 -16.91
N VAL A 250 6.46 -6.61 -16.15
CA VAL A 250 6.12 -5.21 -16.39
C VAL A 250 7.37 -4.50 -16.87
N GLY A 251 7.26 -3.73 -17.96
CA GLY A 251 8.40 -3.04 -18.54
C GLY A 251 9.56 -3.97 -18.93
N LEU A 252 10.79 -3.46 -18.82
CA LEU A 252 11.99 -4.14 -19.28
C LEU A 252 12.97 -4.51 -18.15
N THR A 253 12.87 -3.83 -17.02
CA THR A 253 13.81 -3.94 -15.90
C THR A 253 13.18 -4.56 -14.66
N SER A 254 14.00 -4.90 -13.68
CA SER A 254 13.50 -5.31 -12.37
C SER A 254 12.88 -4.14 -11.59
N ASP A 255 13.32 -2.92 -11.85
CA ASP A 255 12.73 -1.72 -11.26
C ASP A 255 11.29 -1.53 -11.76
N ASP A 256 11.02 -1.73 -13.06
CA ASP A 256 9.67 -1.67 -13.61
C ASP A 256 8.78 -2.75 -12.98
N GLY A 257 9.31 -3.97 -12.80
CA GLY A 257 8.60 -5.06 -12.13
C GLY A 257 8.33 -4.76 -10.66
N HIS A 258 9.29 -4.16 -9.96
CA HIS A 258 9.15 -3.75 -8.56
C HIS A 258 8.11 -2.65 -8.37
N ASN A 259 7.99 -1.76 -9.36
CA ASN A 259 7.04 -0.65 -9.38
C ASN A 259 5.73 -0.98 -10.11
N MET A 260 5.42 -2.25 -10.37
CA MET A 260 4.20 -2.67 -11.07
C MET A 260 2.92 -2.06 -10.49
N LEU A 261 2.93 -1.75 -9.18
CA LEU A 261 1.82 -1.09 -8.50
C LEU A 261 1.39 0.19 -9.23
N TYR A 262 2.36 0.97 -9.73
CA TYR A 262 2.13 2.25 -10.41
C TYR A 262 2.14 2.08 -11.92
N GLU A 263 3.00 1.21 -12.43
CA GLU A 263 3.26 1.03 -13.86
C GLU A 263 2.16 0.24 -14.59
N ASN A 264 1.43 -0.61 -13.86
CA ASN A 264 0.42 -1.49 -14.49
C ASN A 264 -0.81 -1.72 -13.60
N ILE A 265 -1.49 -0.65 -13.22
CA ILE A 265 -2.70 -0.71 -12.39
C ILE A 265 -3.78 -1.63 -13.00
N PRO A 266 -4.06 -1.61 -14.31
CA PRO A 266 -5.09 -2.48 -14.88
C PRO A 266 -4.85 -3.98 -14.65
N ALA A 267 -3.61 -4.39 -14.43
CA ALA A 267 -3.31 -5.81 -14.20
C ALA A 267 -3.78 -6.31 -12.84
N TRP A 268 -3.78 -5.46 -11.82
CA TRP A 268 -4.07 -5.87 -10.45
C TRP A 268 -5.37 -5.28 -9.86
N GLU A 269 -5.94 -4.25 -10.47
CA GLU A 269 -7.10 -3.51 -9.92
C GLU A 269 -8.25 -4.45 -9.54
N ASP A 270 -8.74 -5.24 -10.49
CA ASP A 270 -9.89 -6.13 -10.27
C ASP A 270 -9.61 -7.19 -9.19
N ASP A 271 -8.42 -7.79 -9.21
CA ASP A 271 -8.05 -8.83 -8.23
C ASP A 271 -7.96 -8.25 -6.81
N VAL A 272 -7.36 -7.08 -6.66
CA VAL A 272 -7.22 -6.41 -5.36
C VAL A 272 -8.56 -6.00 -4.80
N PHE A 273 -9.41 -5.34 -5.61
CA PHE A 273 -10.71 -4.91 -5.10
C PHE A 273 -11.68 -6.06 -4.87
N LYS A 274 -11.61 -7.12 -5.65
CA LYS A 274 -12.35 -8.37 -5.36
C LYS A 274 -11.91 -8.97 -4.02
N PHE A 275 -10.61 -9.01 -3.75
CA PHE A 275 -10.08 -9.48 -2.47
C PHE A 275 -10.51 -8.58 -1.31
N LEU A 276 -10.36 -7.26 -1.44
CA LEU A 276 -10.79 -6.31 -0.42
C LEU A 276 -12.30 -6.41 -0.16
N ASP A 277 -13.12 -6.47 -1.20
CA ASP A 277 -14.57 -6.57 -1.06
C ASP A 277 -14.99 -7.84 -0.31
N GLN A 278 -14.32 -8.96 -0.57
CA GLN A 278 -14.57 -10.23 0.12
C GLN A 278 -14.34 -10.15 1.63
N TYR A 279 -13.28 -9.48 2.08
CA TYR A 279 -12.88 -9.49 3.49
C TYR A 279 -13.28 -8.23 4.27
N ILE A 280 -13.64 -7.15 3.56
CA ILE A 280 -13.93 -5.84 4.15
C ILE A 280 -15.40 -5.48 4.02
N LYS A 281 -16.08 -5.85 2.92
CA LYS A 281 -17.49 -5.49 2.69
C LYS A 281 -18.46 -6.66 2.86
N GLY A 282 -17.92 -7.89 2.81
CA GLY A 282 -18.69 -9.13 2.92
C GLY A 282 -19.25 -9.42 4.29
#